data_5124b6c2b407a5ab5a7d6af9cfc45386
#
_entry.id   5124b6c2b407a5ab5a7d6af9cfc45386
#
_cell.length_a   1.000
_cell.length_b   1.000
_cell.length_c   1.000
_cell.angle_alpha   90.00
_cell.angle_beta   90.00
_cell.angle_gamma   90.00
#
_symmetry.space_group_name_H-M   'P 1'
#
loop_
_entity.id
_entity.type
_entity.pdbx_description
1 polymer ?
#
loop_
_entity_poly.entity_id
_entity_poly.type
_entity_poly.pdbx_seq_one_letter_code
_entity_poly.pdbx_strand_id
1 'polypeptide(L)'
;AASDVYKRQVFEDVYSIIADRKIHPKEGSYTNYLFDKGIDKILKKVGEEATEIVIAAKNPEPEEIIYEISDFLYHAMVLMVEKGVTWEDVTQELAQR
;
A
#
# COMPACT_ATOMS: atom_id res chain seq x y z
N ALA A 1 -9.00 7.20 -21.65
CA ALA A 1 -8.80 8.64 -21.49
C ALA A 1 -7.54 8.92 -20.69
N ALA A 2 -6.98 10.11 -20.87
CA ALA A 2 -5.76 10.52 -20.18
C ALA A 2 -5.91 10.46 -18.65
N SER A 3 -7.09 10.85 -18.15
CA SER A 3 -7.36 10.82 -16.70
C SER A 3 -7.38 9.39 -16.13
N ASP A 4 -7.83 8.42 -16.93
CA ASP A 4 -7.83 7.01 -16.50
C ASP A 4 -6.40 6.46 -16.44
N VAL A 5 -5.56 6.83 -17.41
CA VAL A 5 -4.14 6.47 -17.40
C VAL A 5 -3.46 7.06 -16.17
N TYR A 6 -3.74 8.32 -15.87
CA TYR A 6 -3.18 8.99 -14.69
C TYR A 6 -3.58 8.26 -13.39
N LYS A 7 -4.86 7.90 -13.27
CA LYS A 7 -5.35 7.23 -12.06
C LYS A 7 -4.67 5.87 -11.84
N ARG A 8 -4.47 5.12 -12.91
CA ARG A 8 -3.76 3.84 -12.80
C ARG A 8 -2.28 4.06 -12.47
N GLN A 9 -1.70 5.14 -12.99
CA GLN A 9 -0.30 5.47 -12.76
C GLN A 9 0.01 5.74 -11.29
N VAL A 10 -0.98 6.17 -10.50
CA VAL A 10 -0.79 6.44 -9.07
C VAL A 10 -0.25 5.22 -8.34
N PHE A 11 -0.72 4.02 -8.66
CA PHE A 11 -0.24 2.79 -8.01
C PHE A 11 1.24 2.57 -8.28
N GLU A 12 1.67 2.75 -9.52
CA GLU A 12 3.09 2.58 -9.87
C GLU A 12 3.95 3.68 -9.25
N ASP A 13 3.45 4.91 -9.23
CA ASP A 13 4.19 6.04 -8.66
C ASP A 13 4.42 5.86 -7.17
N VAL A 14 3.39 5.49 -6.42
CA VAL A 14 3.51 5.27 -4.98
C VAL A 14 4.43 4.08 -4.70
N TYR A 15 4.26 2.99 -5.46
CA TYR A 15 5.13 1.82 -5.33
C TYR A 15 6.60 2.21 -5.55
N SER A 16 6.87 2.99 -6.59
CA SER A 16 8.24 3.42 -6.90
C SER A 16 8.86 4.25 -5.79
N ILE A 17 8.07 5.14 -5.16
CA ILE A 17 8.54 5.94 -4.03
C ILE A 17 8.90 5.03 -2.86
N ILE A 18 8.05 4.05 -2.56
CA ILE A 18 8.30 3.11 -1.47
C ILE A 18 9.56 2.27 -1.74
N ALA A 19 9.69 1.76 -2.97
CA ALA A 19 10.86 0.99 -3.37
C ALA A 19 12.14 1.83 -3.26
N ASP A 20 12.07 3.10 -3.64
CA ASP A 20 13.21 4.00 -3.54
C ASP A 20 13.62 4.23 -2.09
N ARG A 21 12.67 4.31 -1.16
CA ARG A 21 12.97 4.48 0.26
C ARG A 21 13.76 3.30 0.82
N LYS A 22 13.56 2.11 0.28
CA LYS A 22 14.32 0.94 0.72
C LYS A 22 15.78 1.02 0.26
N ILE A 23 16.01 1.51 -0.97
CA ILE A 23 17.34 1.62 -1.56
C ILE A 23 18.08 2.90 -1.08
N HIS A 24 17.34 4.00 -1.00
CA HIS A 24 17.86 5.30 -0.60
C HIS A 24 17.10 5.79 0.63
N PRO A 25 17.47 5.31 1.84
CA PRO A 25 16.74 5.66 3.05
C PRO A 25 16.72 7.17 3.30
N LYS A 26 15.58 7.64 3.81
CA LYS A 26 15.41 9.04 4.16
C LYS A 26 15.11 9.16 5.64
N GLU A 27 15.91 9.92 6.37
CA GLU A 27 15.73 10.12 7.80
C GLU A 27 14.36 10.71 8.08
N GLY A 28 13.70 10.19 9.10
CA GLY A 28 12.37 10.65 9.50
C GLY A 28 11.23 10.06 8.67
N SER A 29 11.54 9.21 7.69
CA SER A 29 10.51 8.59 6.86
C SER A 29 9.81 7.47 7.61
N TYR A 30 8.47 7.50 7.64
CA TYR A 30 7.66 6.43 8.19
C TYR A 30 7.89 5.11 7.45
N THR A 31 8.03 5.17 6.13
CA THR A 31 8.28 3.99 5.31
C THR A 31 9.60 3.33 5.71
N ASN A 32 10.63 4.13 5.93
CA ASN A 32 11.92 3.59 6.40
C ASN A 32 11.80 3.00 7.80
N TYR A 33 11.01 3.61 8.67
CA TYR A 33 10.73 3.04 9.98
C TYR A 33 10.16 1.62 9.85
N LEU A 34 9.22 1.42 8.92
CA LEU A 34 8.64 0.09 8.70
C LEU A 34 9.68 -0.91 8.20
N PHE A 35 10.49 -0.52 7.22
CA PHE A 35 11.55 -1.40 6.73
C PHE A 35 12.58 -1.73 7.83
N ASP A 36 12.94 -0.74 8.63
CA ASP A 36 13.90 -0.95 9.73
C ASP A 36 13.36 -1.89 10.79
N LYS A 37 12.08 -1.80 11.10
CA LYS A 37 11.44 -2.71 12.07
C LYS A 37 11.28 -4.13 11.51
N GLY A 38 11.17 -4.25 10.19
CA GLY A 38 11.15 -5.55 9.53
C GLY A 38 9.76 -6.13 9.31
N ILE A 39 9.77 -7.37 8.83
CA ILE A 39 8.56 -8.04 8.32
C ILE A 39 7.44 -8.14 9.36
N ASP A 40 7.77 -8.42 10.60
CA ASP A 40 6.72 -8.60 11.61
C ASP A 40 5.94 -7.30 11.84
N LYS A 41 6.62 -6.16 11.85
CA LYS A 41 5.95 -4.87 12.00
C LYS A 41 5.11 -4.53 10.77
N ILE A 42 5.64 -4.82 9.59
CA ILE A 42 4.91 -4.60 8.34
C ILE A 42 3.63 -5.43 8.32
N LEU A 43 3.72 -6.71 8.67
CA LEU A 43 2.56 -7.60 8.71
C LEU A 43 1.53 -7.15 9.76
N LYS A 44 2.01 -6.70 10.91
CA LYS A 44 1.12 -6.17 11.95
C LYS A 44 0.32 -4.98 11.41
N LYS A 45 0.99 -4.07 10.71
CA LYS A 45 0.32 -2.89 10.14
C LYS A 45 -0.69 -3.28 9.06
N VAL A 46 -0.35 -4.22 8.17
CA VAL A 46 -1.29 -4.69 7.16
C VAL A 46 -2.55 -5.25 7.83
N GLY A 47 -2.40 -6.06 8.87
CA GLY A 47 -3.53 -6.62 9.61
C GLY A 47 -4.38 -5.55 10.29
N GLU A 48 -3.72 -4.58 10.93
CA GLU A 48 -4.43 -3.48 11.60
C GLU A 48 -5.23 -2.64 10.58
N GLU A 49 -4.64 -2.32 9.43
CA GLU A 49 -5.32 -1.50 8.42
C GLU A 49 -6.49 -2.26 7.78
N ALA A 50 -6.38 -3.57 7.60
CA ALA A 50 -7.49 -4.38 7.14
C ALA A 50 -8.65 -4.33 8.13
N THR A 51 -8.37 -4.38 9.42
CA THR A 51 -9.38 -4.27 10.47
C THR A 51 -10.03 -2.88 10.46
N GLU A 52 -9.24 -1.83 10.23
CA GLU A 52 -9.77 -0.47 10.14
C GLU A 52 -10.74 -0.31 8.98
N ILE A 53 -10.51 -1.01 7.85
CA ILE A 53 -11.47 -1.00 6.73
C ILE A 53 -12.80 -1.60 7.19
N VAL A 54 -12.76 -2.72 7.90
CA VAL A 54 -13.97 -3.38 8.40
C VAL A 54 -14.78 -2.44 9.29
N ILE A 55 -14.08 -1.75 10.20
CA ILE A 55 -14.72 -0.81 11.12
C ILE A 55 -15.30 0.38 10.36
N ALA A 56 -14.52 0.97 9.46
CA ALA A 56 -14.92 2.13 8.68
C ALA A 56 -16.12 1.84 7.77
N ALA A 57 -16.23 0.59 7.28
CA ALA A 57 -17.31 0.21 6.38
C ALA A 57 -18.70 0.25 7.04
N LYS A 58 -18.75 0.28 8.38
CA LYS A 58 -20.01 0.41 9.11
C LYS A 58 -20.54 1.85 9.13
N ASN A 59 -19.71 2.83 8.83
CA ASN A 59 -20.14 4.22 8.76
C ASN A 59 -20.94 4.48 7.50
N PRO A 60 -22.02 5.29 7.57
CA PRO A 60 -22.78 5.63 6.37
C PRO A 60 -22.03 6.55 5.41
N GLU A 61 -21.05 7.30 5.91
CA GLU A 61 -20.28 8.25 5.10
C GLU A 61 -19.11 7.52 4.45
N PRO A 62 -18.86 7.73 3.15
CA PRO A 62 -17.79 7.01 2.45
C PRO A 62 -16.37 7.49 2.74
N GLU A 63 -16.20 8.67 3.35
CA GLU A 63 -14.88 9.27 3.54
C GLU A 63 -13.94 8.39 4.35
N GLU A 64 -14.44 7.78 5.41
CA GLU A 64 -13.60 6.95 6.26
C GLU A 64 -13.12 5.69 5.56
N ILE A 65 -14.01 5.02 4.81
CA ILE A 65 -13.61 3.80 4.11
C ILE A 65 -12.62 4.12 2.98
N ILE A 66 -12.79 5.26 2.32
CA ILE A 66 -11.83 5.71 1.31
C ILE A 66 -10.45 5.89 1.93
N TYR A 67 -10.41 6.58 3.08
CA TYR A 67 -9.15 6.80 3.80
C TYR A 67 -8.51 5.47 4.22
N GLU A 68 -9.30 4.56 4.80
CA GLU A 68 -8.76 3.31 5.31
C GLU A 68 -8.33 2.35 4.20
N ILE A 69 -9.04 2.32 3.07
CA ILE A 69 -8.60 1.52 1.92
C ILE A 69 -7.28 2.08 1.38
N SER A 70 -7.16 3.40 1.30
CA SER A 70 -5.93 4.04 0.84
C SER A 70 -4.75 3.71 1.76
N ASP A 71 -4.97 3.77 3.06
CA ASP A 71 -3.95 3.44 4.05
C ASP A 71 -3.56 1.95 3.99
N PHE A 72 -4.55 1.08 3.83
CA PHE A 72 -4.30 -0.34 3.63
C PHE A 72 -3.45 -0.60 2.39
N LEU A 73 -3.80 0.03 1.26
CA LEU A 73 -3.05 -0.14 0.01
C LEU A 73 -1.61 0.34 0.16
N TYR A 74 -1.39 1.42 0.90
CA TYR A 74 -0.03 1.89 1.15
C TYR A 74 0.79 0.84 1.89
N HIS A 75 0.25 0.30 2.98
CA HIS A 75 0.95 -0.72 3.76
C HIS A 75 1.10 -2.03 3.00
N ALA A 76 0.11 -2.38 2.18
CA ALA A 76 0.21 -3.55 1.29
C ALA A 76 1.38 -3.38 0.31
N MET A 77 1.58 -2.17 -0.22
CA MET A 77 2.71 -1.90 -1.11
C MET A 77 4.05 -1.98 -0.39
N VAL A 78 4.13 -1.55 0.88
CA VAL A 78 5.35 -1.72 1.67
C VAL A 78 5.67 -3.22 1.79
N LEU A 79 4.66 -4.03 2.07
CA LEU A 79 4.83 -5.49 2.12
C LEU A 79 5.27 -6.04 0.78
N MET A 80 4.66 -5.59 -0.31
CA MET A 80 5.03 -6.02 -1.65
C MET A 80 6.50 -5.74 -1.93
N VAL A 81 6.98 -4.54 -1.63
CA VAL A 81 8.38 -4.18 -1.81
C VAL A 81 9.27 -5.08 -0.97
N GLU A 82 8.91 -5.32 0.28
CA GLU A 82 9.67 -6.18 1.19
C GLU A 82 9.79 -7.60 0.65
N LYS A 83 8.74 -8.09 0.01
CA LYS A 83 8.69 -9.46 -0.52
C LYS A 83 9.10 -9.56 -1.99
N GLY A 84 9.43 -8.45 -2.64
CA GLY A 84 9.82 -8.46 -4.05
C GLY A 84 8.67 -8.73 -5.00
N VAL A 85 7.43 -8.36 -4.61
CA VAL A 85 6.23 -8.54 -5.41
C VAL A 85 5.88 -7.21 -6.07
N THR A 86 5.52 -7.25 -7.35
CA THR A 86 5.18 -6.04 -8.12
C THR A 86 3.68 -5.98 -8.40
N TRP A 87 3.20 -4.78 -8.79
CA TRP A 87 1.82 -4.66 -9.27
C TRP A 87 1.56 -5.50 -10.52
N GLU A 88 2.56 -5.66 -11.38
CA GLU A 88 2.42 -6.55 -12.53
C GLU A 88 2.10 -7.97 -12.08
N ASP A 89 2.81 -8.48 -11.09
CA ASP A 89 2.54 -9.82 -10.54
C ASP A 89 1.10 -9.94 -10.06
N VAL A 90 0.65 -8.94 -9.29
CA VAL A 90 -0.69 -8.96 -8.68
C VAL A 90 -1.78 -8.83 -9.75
N THR A 91 -1.60 -7.92 -10.71
CA THR A 91 -2.61 -7.70 -11.74
C THR A 91 -2.71 -8.89 -12.70
N GLN A 92 -1.61 -9.57 -12.98
CA GLN A 92 -1.64 -10.79 -13.79
C GLN A 92 -2.47 -11.87 -13.10
N GLU A 93 -2.30 -12.03 -11.80
CA GLU A 93 -3.08 -13.00 -11.03
C GLU A 93 -4.57 -12.64 -11.02
N LEU A 94 -4.87 -11.36 -10.79
CA LEU A 94 -6.26 -10.88 -10.78
C LEU A 94 -6.93 -11.06 -12.13
N ALA A 95 -6.20 -10.84 -13.22
CA ALA A 95 -6.74 -10.97 -14.57
C ALA A 95 -7.16 -12.41 -14.90
N GLN A 96 -6.64 -13.39 -14.16
CA GLN A 96 -6.97 -14.80 -14.36
C GLN A 96 -8.14 -15.26 -13.49
N ARG A 97 -8.63 -14.40 -12.61
CA ARG A 97 -9.76 -14.71 -11.72
C ARG A 97 -11.13 -14.47 -12.45
#